data_04db328ef7fd7f4ef7837f985e6164a9
#
_entry.id   04db328ef7fd7f4ef7837f985e6164a9
#
_cell.length_a   1.000
_cell.length_b   1.000
_cell.length_c   1.000
_cell.angle_alpha   90.00
_cell.angle_beta   90.00
_cell.angle_gamma   90.00
#
_symmetry.space_group_name_H-M   'P 1'
#
loop_
_entity.id
_entity.type
_entity.pdbx_description
1 polymer ?
#
loop_
_entity_poly.entity_id
_entity_poly.type
_entity_poly.pdbx_seq_one_letter_code
_entity_poly.pdbx_strand_id
1 'polypeptide(L)'
;MRKIGILGGTFDPPHIGHLIIANEVLTALDLDEVRFMPNHTPPHKHKTDSVSNEDRIEMLRRSIKNQCRFSLELIEIETPGTSYTYETIKRLKEKEPDAEYYFIIGADMIEYLPKWYNIDELVKMVHFV
;
A
#
# COMPACT_ATOMS: atom_id res chain seq x y z
N MET A 1 -7.72 -11.00 16.10
CA MET A 1 -6.63 -10.29 15.39
C MET A 1 -7.21 -9.59 14.16
N ARG A 2 -6.91 -8.30 14.00
CA ARG A 2 -7.41 -7.55 12.85
C ARG A 2 -6.65 -7.95 11.59
N LYS A 3 -7.38 -8.14 10.50
CA LYS A 3 -6.80 -8.45 9.19
C LYS A 3 -6.85 -7.20 8.32
N ILE A 4 -5.68 -6.72 7.95
CA ILE A 4 -5.53 -5.46 7.23
C ILE A 4 -4.84 -5.71 5.89
N GLY A 5 -5.51 -5.34 4.80
CA GLY A 5 -4.90 -5.37 3.48
C GLY A 5 -4.18 -4.05 3.21
N ILE A 6 -3.02 -4.12 2.58
CA ILE A 6 -2.25 -2.95 2.17
C ILE A 6 -2.12 -2.99 0.66
N LEU A 7 -2.69 -1.99 -0.01
CA LEU A 7 -2.53 -1.82 -1.45
C LEU A 7 -1.61 -0.64 -1.70
N GLY A 8 -0.35 -0.95 -2.00
CA GLY A 8 0.65 0.06 -2.27
C GLY A 8 0.65 0.47 -3.73
N GLY A 9 1.05 1.70 -3.99
CA GLY A 9 1.17 2.18 -5.36
C GLY A 9 1.45 3.66 -5.44
N THR A 10 1.65 4.12 -6.66
CA THR A 10 1.85 5.54 -6.93
C THR A 10 0.53 6.31 -6.90
N PHE A 11 -0.54 5.69 -7.41
CA PHE A 11 -1.87 6.32 -7.51
C PHE A 11 -1.81 7.71 -8.18
N ASP A 12 -1.26 7.73 -9.38
CA ASP A 12 -1.04 8.97 -10.12
C ASP A 12 -1.65 8.86 -11.53
N PRO A 13 -2.96 8.98 -11.70
CA PRO A 13 -3.97 9.05 -10.63
C PRO A 13 -4.41 7.66 -10.14
N PRO A 14 -5.15 7.57 -9.04
CA PRO A 14 -5.87 6.35 -8.70
C PRO A 14 -6.97 6.09 -9.72
N HIS A 15 -7.28 4.82 -9.99
CA HIS A 15 -8.31 4.49 -10.96
C HIS A 15 -9.19 3.36 -10.44
N ILE A 16 -10.29 3.12 -11.17
CA ILE A 16 -11.30 2.15 -10.73
C ILE A 16 -10.72 0.74 -10.54
N GLY A 17 -9.68 0.39 -11.29
CA GLY A 17 -9.01 -0.90 -11.12
C GLY A 17 -8.47 -1.11 -9.73
N HIS A 18 -7.94 -0.05 -9.11
CA HIS A 18 -7.45 -0.12 -7.73
C HIS A 18 -8.59 -0.44 -6.77
N LEU A 19 -9.75 0.19 -6.97
CA LEU A 19 -10.91 -0.02 -6.12
C LEU A 19 -11.48 -1.44 -6.28
N ILE A 20 -11.51 -1.94 -7.51
CA ILE A 20 -11.98 -3.29 -7.80
C ILE A 20 -11.10 -4.32 -7.13
N ILE A 21 -9.79 -4.21 -7.27
CA ILE A 21 -8.83 -5.13 -6.65
C ILE A 21 -8.98 -5.11 -5.13
N ALA A 22 -9.04 -3.91 -4.54
CA ALA A 22 -9.18 -3.78 -3.10
C ALA A 22 -10.46 -4.43 -2.59
N ASN A 23 -11.58 -4.23 -3.29
CA ASN A 23 -12.85 -4.80 -2.91
C ASN A 23 -12.85 -6.33 -3.05
N GLU A 24 -12.25 -6.85 -4.12
CA GLU A 24 -12.15 -8.28 -4.33
C GLU A 24 -11.36 -8.96 -3.21
N VAL A 25 -10.22 -8.39 -2.84
CA VAL A 25 -9.38 -8.94 -1.78
C VAL A 25 -10.06 -8.82 -0.42
N LEU A 26 -10.69 -7.68 -0.16
CA LEU A 26 -11.43 -7.46 1.09
C LEU A 26 -12.48 -8.55 1.31
N THR A 27 -13.22 -8.86 0.27
CA THR A 27 -14.30 -9.85 0.32
C THR A 27 -13.76 -11.28 0.35
N ALA A 28 -12.82 -11.60 -0.54
CA ALA A 28 -12.31 -12.96 -0.69
C ALA A 28 -11.59 -13.46 0.54
N LEU A 29 -10.86 -12.58 1.23
CA LEU A 29 -10.09 -12.93 2.41
C LEU A 29 -10.75 -12.51 3.73
N ASP A 30 -11.95 -11.95 3.63
CA ASP A 30 -12.70 -11.47 4.81
C ASP A 30 -11.85 -10.54 5.68
N LEU A 31 -11.25 -9.53 5.04
CA LEU A 31 -10.41 -8.57 5.74
C LEU A 31 -11.26 -7.56 6.51
N ASP A 32 -10.70 -7.03 7.59
CA ASP A 32 -11.36 -5.98 8.36
C ASP A 32 -11.31 -4.64 7.63
N GLU A 33 -10.18 -4.37 6.95
CA GLU A 33 -10.07 -3.15 6.15
C GLU A 33 -8.97 -3.32 5.09
N VAL A 34 -9.00 -2.45 4.08
CA VAL A 34 -7.92 -2.29 3.12
C VAL A 34 -7.43 -0.85 3.20
N ARG A 35 -6.13 -0.69 3.38
CA ARG A 35 -5.50 0.63 3.41
C ARG A 35 -4.79 0.88 2.08
N PHE A 36 -5.10 2.00 1.48
CA PHE A 36 -4.42 2.45 0.26
C PHE A 36 -3.18 3.22 0.68
N MET A 37 -2.02 2.70 0.32
CA MET A 37 -0.73 3.24 0.77
C MET A 37 0.02 3.88 -0.39
N PRO A 38 -0.16 5.20 -0.60
CA PRO A 38 0.60 5.89 -1.64
C PRO A 38 2.07 5.96 -1.24
N ASN A 39 2.94 5.66 -2.20
CA ASN A 39 4.37 5.73 -1.95
C ASN A 39 4.86 7.17 -2.04
N HIS A 40 6.03 7.42 -1.43
CA HIS A 40 6.70 8.70 -1.58
C HIS A 40 7.19 8.83 -3.03
N THR A 41 7.12 10.05 -3.57
CA THR A 41 7.58 10.29 -4.93
C THR A 41 9.05 9.91 -5.06
N PRO A 42 9.39 8.98 -5.99
CA PRO A 42 10.80 8.60 -6.15
C PRO A 42 11.68 9.80 -6.54
N PRO A 43 12.90 9.89 -6.01
CA PRO A 43 13.79 11.03 -6.31
C PRO A 43 14.15 11.18 -7.80
N HIS A 44 14.08 10.10 -8.56
CA HIS A 44 14.42 10.12 -9.98
C HIS A 44 13.31 10.62 -10.89
N LYS A 45 12.10 10.82 -10.34
CA LYS A 45 11.01 11.39 -11.13
C LYS A 45 11.13 12.90 -11.18
N HIS A 46 10.97 13.45 -12.38
CA HIS A 46 10.98 14.89 -12.57
C HIS A 46 9.73 15.52 -11.96
N LYS A 47 9.91 16.67 -11.30
CA LYS A 47 8.80 17.38 -10.67
C LYS A 47 7.72 17.80 -11.65
N THR A 48 8.10 18.03 -12.91
CA THR A 48 7.17 18.46 -13.95
C THR A 48 6.25 17.34 -14.42
N ASP A 49 6.65 16.08 -14.20
CA ASP A 49 5.93 14.91 -14.71
C ASP A 49 5.11 14.21 -13.62
N SER A 50 5.18 14.66 -12.39
CA SER A 50 4.50 14.00 -11.28
C SER A 50 3.53 14.94 -10.57
N VAL A 51 2.42 14.38 -10.16
CA VAL A 51 1.44 15.04 -9.30
C VAL A 51 2.02 15.09 -7.89
N SER A 52 1.75 16.17 -7.15
CA SER A 52 2.25 16.31 -5.79
C SER A 52 1.68 15.23 -4.87
N ASN A 53 2.37 14.98 -3.75
CA ASN A 53 1.89 14.02 -2.75
C ASN A 53 0.52 14.42 -2.21
N GLU A 54 0.31 15.71 -1.97
CA GLU A 54 -0.96 16.23 -1.47
C GLU A 54 -2.10 15.97 -2.44
N ASP A 55 -1.86 16.16 -3.73
CA ASP A 55 -2.88 15.91 -4.75
C ASP A 55 -3.20 14.42 -4.86
N ARG A 56 -2.20 13.55 -4.78
CA ARG A 56 -2.42 12.11 -4.81
C ARG A 56 -3.24 11.65 -3.61
N ILE A 57 -2.93 12.17 -2.43
CA ILE A 57 -3.68 11.86 -1.21
C ILE A 57 -5.13 12.31 -1.35
N GLU A 58 -5.37 13.50 -1.87
CA GLU A 58 -6.73 14.03 -2.02
C GLU A 58 -7.53 13.21 -3.04
N MET A 59 -6.90 12.82 -4.15
CA MET A 59 -7.56 11.98 -5.14
C MET A 59 -7.97 10.63 -4.54
N LEU A 60 -7.08 10.01 -3.76
CA LEU A 60 -7.38 8.76 -3.08
C LEU A 60 -8.50 8.95 -2.06
N ARG A 61 -8.43 9.99 -1.25
CA ARG A 61 -9.45 10.26 -0.24
C ARG A 61 -10.84 10.36 -0.87
N ARG A 62 -10.95 11.07 -2.00
CA ARG A 62 -12.22 11.19 -2.71
C ARG A 62 -12.68 9.88 -3.32
N SER A 63 -11.75 9.06 -3.78
CA SER A 63 -12.06 7.78 -4.39
C SER A 63 -12.64 6.77 -3.41
N ILE A 64 -12.22 6.83 -2.15
CA ILE A 64 -12.59 5.82 -1.15
C ILE A 64 -13.58 6.31 -0.09
N LYS A 65 -14.00 7.56 -0.16
CA LYS A 65 -14.82 8.17 0.90
C LYS A 65 -16.15 7.47 1.19
N ASN A 66 -16.69 6.79 0.20
CA ASN A 66 -17.99 6.12 0.33
C ASN A 66 -17.88 4.65 0.77
N GLN A 67 -16.67 4.17 1.02
CA GLN A 67 -16.44 2.79 1.45
C GLN A 67 -15.82 2.81 2.85
N CYS A 68 -16.60 2.36 3.85
CA CYS A 68 -16.19 2.45 5.24
C CYS A 68 -15.00 1.54 5.61
N ARG A 69 -14.74 0.49 4.80
CA ARG A 69 -13.62 -0.41 5.05
C ARG A 69 -12.35 -0.04 4.29
N PHE A 70 -12.38 1.05 3.52
CA PHE A 70 -11.20 1.57 2.85
C PHE A 70 -10.68 2.77 3.62
N SER A 71 -9.36 2.84 3.79
CA SER A 71 -8.72 3.95 4.46
C SER A 71 -7.37 4.23 3.81
N LEU A 72 -6.70 5.27 4.28
CA LEU A 72 -5.38 5.64 3.79
C LEU A 72 -4.31 5.23 4.78
N GLU A 73 -3.17 4.76 4.27
CA GLU A 73 -1.97 4.56 5.06
C GLU A 73 -0.89 5.48 4.51
N LEU A 74 -0.52 6.50 5.26
CA LEU A 74 0.39 7.54 4.78
C LEU A 74 1.82 7.38 5.29
N ILE A 75 2.14 6.23 5.87
CA ILE A 75 3.44 6.02 6.50
C ILE A 75 4.62 6.20 5.53
N GLU A 76 4.47 5.78 4.26
CA GLU A 76 5.55 5.95 3.29
C GLU A 76 5.72 7.41 2.87
N ILE A 77 4.63 8.15 2.78
CA ILE A 77 4.72 9.59 2.46
C ILE A 77 5.34 10.37 3.61
N GLU A 78 5.01 9.99 4.84
CA GLU A 78 5.52 10.66 6.04
C GLU A 78 6.99 10.34 6.32
N THR A 79 7.51 9.27 5.70
CA THR A 79 8.89 8.84 5.91
C THR A 79 9.77 9.39 4.80
N PRO A 80 10.76 10.23 5.09
CA PRO A 80 11.65 10.76 4.05
C PRO A 80 12.60 9.70 3.50
N GLY A 81 12.99 9.86 2.24
CA GLY A 81 13.95 9.00 1.58
C GLY A 81 13.32 7.83 0.85
N THR A 82 14.17 6.86 0.46
CA THR A 82 13.71 5.67 -0.24
C THR A 82 13.03 4.71 0.72
N SER A 83 11.83 4.28 0.36
CA SER A 83 11.07 3.36 1.19
C SER A 83 11.16 1.94 0.63
N TYR A 84 11.54 0.99 1.50
CA TYR A 84 11.48 -0.43 1.17
C TYR A 84 10.30 -1.05 1.88
N THR A 85 9.61 -1.95 1.20
CA THR A 85 8.42 -2.59 1.76
C THR A 85 8.70 -3.28 3.09
N TYR A 86 9.87 -3.94 3.20
CA TYR A 86 10.27 -4.58 4.45
C TYR A 86 10.24 -3.60 5.63
N GLU A 87 10.86 -2.44 5.45
CA GLU A 87 10.94 -1.44 6.52
C GLU A 87 9.57 -0.85 6.83
N THR A 88 8.75 -0.65 5.80
CA THR A 88 7.40 -0.13 5.96
C THR A 88 6.55 -1.09 6.79
N ILE A 89 6.55 -2.37 6.44
CA ILE A 89 5.78 -3.38 7.15
C ILE A 89 6.29 -3.53 8.58
N LYS A 90 7.60 -3.47 8.77
CA LYS A 90 8.18 -3.56 10.11
C LYS A 90 7.66 -2.44 11.00
N ARG A 91 7.59 -1.22 10.49
CA ARG A 91 7.06 -0.08 11.22
C ARG A 91 5.57 -0.22 11.52
N LEU A 92 4.81 -0.72 10.56
CA LEU A 92 3.38 -0.95 10.75
C LEU A 92 3.14 -1.98 11.85
N LYS A 93 3.93 -3.06 11.87
CA LYS A 93 3.80 -4.07 12.91
C LYS A 93 4.24 -3.57 14.28
N GLU A 94 5.15 -2.63 14.34
CA GLU A 94 5.53 -2.00 15.60
C GLU A 94 4.41 -1.13 16.15
N LYS A 95 3.64 -0.46 15.26
CA LYS A 95 2.51 0.37 15.66
C LYS A 95 1.29 -0.48 16.05
N GLU A 96 1.05 -1.55 15.32
CA GLU A 96 -0.11 -2.42 15.54
C GLU A 96 0.34 -3.89 15.56
N PRO A 97 0.99 -4.33 16.67
CA PRO A 97 1.55 -5.70 16.72
C PRO A 97 0.50 -6.80 16.61
N ASP A 98 -0.75 -6.50 16.96
CA ASP A 98 -1.83 -7.49 16.93
C ASP A 98 -2.50 -7.60 15.57
N ALA A 99 -2.09 -6.77 14.60
CA ALA A 99 -2.67 -6.81 13.26
C ALA A 99 -1.95 -7.83 12.38
N GLU A 100 -2.72 -8.46 11.51
CA GLU A 100 -2.21 -9.36 10.49
C GLU A 100 -2.31 -8.65 9.15
N TYR A 101 -1.17 -8.50 8.45
CA TYR A 101 -1.10 -7.72 7.23
C TYR A 101 -1.09 -8.59 5.98
N TYR A 102 -1.86 -8.18 4.98
CA TYR A 102 -1.95 -8.82 3.68
C TYR A 102 -1.52 -7.78 2.64
N PHE A 103 -0.37 -8.02 2.01
CA PHE A 103 0.17 -7.08 1.02
C PHE A 103 -0.31 -7.45 -0.37
N ILE A 104 -1.06 -6.55 -1.00
CA ILE A 104 -1.67 -6.76 -2.30
C ILE A 104 -0.70 -6.30 -3.38
N ILE A 105 -0.32 -7.20 -4.29
CA ILE A 105 0.60 -6.87 -5.38
C ILE A 105 -0.05 -7.17 -6.72
N GLY A 106 0.29 -6.37 -7.72
CA GLY A 106 -0.15 -6.64 -9.09
C GLY A 106 0.67 -7.75 -9.72
N ALA A 107 0.10 -8.40 -10.74
CA ALA A 107 0.76 -9.49 -11.45
C ALA A 107 2.11 -9.07 -12.04
N ASP A 108 2.23 -7.82 -12.46
CA ASP A 108 3.46 -7.29 -13.04
C ASP A 108 4.59 -7.15 -12.02
N MET A 109 4.27 -7.17 -10.73
CA MET A 109 5.28 -7.06 -9.67
C MET A 109 5.82 -8.41 -9.20
N ILE A 110 5.18 -9.50 -9.59
CA ILE A 110 5.57 -10.85 -9.13
C ILE A 110 7.00 -11.19 -9.55
N GLU A 111 7.38 -10.80 -10.76
CA GLU A 111 8.71 -11.09 -11.29
C GLU A 111 9.82 -10.42 -10.50
N TYR A 112 9.52 -9.25 -9.89
CA TYR A 112 10.50 -8.48 -9.16
C TYR A 112 10.55 -8.83 -7.67
N LEU A 113 9.58 -9.58 -7.20
CA LEU A 113 9.45 -9.91 -5.78
C LEU A 113 10.72 -10.53 -5.17
N PRO A 114 11.37 -11.51 -5.84
CA PRO A 114 12.60 -12.10 -5.28
C PRO A 114 13.75 -11.11 -5.13
N LYS A 115 13.69 -9.97 -5.82
CA LYS A 115 14.73 -8.95 -5.78
C LYS A 115 14.46 -7.87 -4.75
N TRP A 116 13.33 -7.93 -4.06
CA TRP A 116 12.99 -6.94 -3.06
C TRP A 116 13.93 -7.03 -1.87
N TYR A 117 14.21 -5.86 -1.29
CA TYR A 117 15.08 -5.76 -0.13
C TYR A 117 14.55 -6.64 1.01
N ASN A 118 15.43 -7.53 1.49
CA ASN A 118 15.15 -8.39 2.63
C ASN A 118 13.87 -9.22 2.48
N ILE A 119 13.63 -9.72 1.27
CA ILE A 119 12.40 -10.44 0.95
C ILE A 119 12.21 -11.68 1.84
N ASP A 120 13.29 -12.35 2.23
CA ASP A 120 13.19 -13.56 3.05
C ASP A 120 12.57 -13.28 4.43
N GLU A 121 12.87 -12.12 4.99
CA GLU A 121 12.26 -11.71 6.26
C GLU A 121 10.85 -11.15 6.03
N LEU A 122 10.65 -10.46 4.91
CA LEU A 122 9.36 -9.86 4.59
C LEU A 122 8.27 -10.93 4.46
N VAL A 123 8.55 -12.04 3.79
CA VAL A 123 7.55 -13.10 3.60
C VAL A 123 7.12 -13.73 4.91
N LYS A 124 7.91 -13.59 5.97
CA LYS A 124 7.55 -14.08 7.31
C LYS A 124 6.65 -13.11 8.05
N MET A 125 6.59 -11.86 7.62
CA MET A 125 5.89 -10.78 8.33
C MET A 125 4.51 -10.45 7.74
N VAL A 126 4.29 -10.84 6.49
CA VAL A 126 3.09 -10.40 5.76
C VAL A 126 2.66 -11.51 4.79
N HIS A 127 1.35 -11.56 4.52
CA HIS A 127 0.79 -12.46 3.51
C HIS A 127 0.73 -11.71 2.18
N PHE A 128 1.25 -12.30 1.12
CA PHE A 128 1.15 -11.71 -0.22
C PHE A 128 -0.12 -12.19 -0.91
N VAL A 129 -0.77 -11.28 -1.60
CA VAL A 129 -2.05 -11.56 -2.28
C VAL A 129 -1.97 -11.21 -3.76
#